data_60dd3efdd0a1dd8e62d9d30a8bcb1fae
#
_entry.id   60dd3efdd0a1dd8e62d9d30a8bcb1fae
#
_cell.length_a   1.000
_cell.length_b   1.000
_cell.length_c   1.000
_cell.angle_alpha   90.00
_cell.angle_beta   90.00
_cell.angle_gamma   90.00
#
_symmetry.space_group_name_H-M   'P 1'
#
loop_
_entity.id
_entity.type
_entity.pdbx_description
1 polymer ?
#
loop_
_entity_poly.entity_id
_entity_poly.type
_entity_poly.pdbx_seq_one_letter_code
_entity_poly.pdbx_strand_id
1 'polypeptide(L)' 'SGESVYVPLKDLDAFLVDLRNSRGVETNIDVTAYRTVPVNTVIEIFDQCQIQGFTHTRVRLGSKPY' A
#
# COMPACT_ATOMS: atom_id res chain seq x y z
N SER A 1 3.02 -5.37 16.65
CA SER A 1 3.21 -6.42 15.66
C SER A 1 2.27 -6.19 14.51
N GLY A 2 2.80 -6.16 13.33
CA GLY A 2 2.01 -5.95 12.15
C GLY A 2 1.73 -7.25 11.43
N GLU A 3 0.66 -7.25 10.71
CA GLU A 3 0.34 -8.32 9.79
C GLU A 3 0.70 -7.88 8.39
N SER A 4 1.25 -8.79 7.62
CA SER A 4 1.53 -8.51 6.22
C SER A 4 0.51 -9.22 5.35
N VAL A 5 -0.03 -8.49 4.41
CA VAL A 5 -1.01 -9.02 3.48
C VAL A 5 -0.50 -8.78 2.07
N TYR A 6 -0.56 -9.80 1.25
CA TYR A 6 -0.23 -9.63 -0.15
C TYR A 6 -1.47 -9.18 -0.90
N VAL A 7 -1.38 -8.03 -1.57
CA VAL A 7 -2.51 -7.49 -2.31
C VAL A 7 -2.08 -7.35 -3.77
N PRO A 8 -2.73 -8.05 -4.69
CA PRO A 8 -2.46 -7.83 -6.10
C PRO A 8 -2.78 -6.40 -6.49
N LEU A 9 -2.00 -5.84 -7.39
CA LEU A 9 -2.16 -4.45 -7.76
C LEU A 9 -3.56 -4.15 -8.29
N LYS A 10 -4.14 -5.08 -9.02
CA LYS A 10 -5.48 -4.89 -9.57
C LYS A 10 -6.56 -4.79 -8.51
N ASP A 11 -6.28 -5.31 -7.31
CA ASP A 11 -7.25 -5.29 -6.21
C ASP A 11 -6.96 -4.19 -5.20
N LEU A 12 -5.98 -3.36 -5.47
CA LEU A 12 -5.52 -2.37 -4.51
C LEU A 12 -6.62 -1.39 -4.12
N ASP A 13 -7.37 -0.89 -5.08
CA ASP A 13 -8.44 0.08 -4.80
C ASP A 13 -9.47 -0.50 -3.85
N ALA A 14 -9.93 -1.71 -4.14
CA ALA A 14 -10.93 -2.36 -3.31
C ALA A 14 -10.40 -2.61 -1.91
N PHE A 15 -9.13 -3.01 -1.82
CA PHE A 15 -8.51 -3.26 -0.52
C PHE A 15 -8.44 -1.98 0.31
N LEU A 16 -8.05 -0.88 -0.31
CA LEU A 16 -7.93 0.39 0.39
C LEU A 16 -9.28 0.92 0.84
N VAL A 17 -10.31 0.76 0.02
CA VAL A 17 -11.65 1.17 0.41
C VAL A 17 -12.13 0.37 1.61
N ASP A 18 -11.94 -0.94 1.59
CA ASP A 18 -12.30 -1.79 2.72
C ASP A 18 -11.54 -1.40 3.97
N LEU A 19 -10.25 -1.13 3.84
CA LEU A 19 -9.42 -0.76 4.97
C LEU A 19 -9.89 0.56 5.58
N ARG A 20 -10.19 1.53 4.73
CA ARG A 20 -10.69 2.81 5.19
C ARG A 20 -12.00 2.65 5.95
N ASN A 21 -12.90 1.82 5.42
CA ASN A 21 -14.21 1.63 6.04
C ASN A 21 -14.13 0.85 7.34
N SER A 22 -13.17 -0.05 7.48
CA SER A 22 -13.07 -0.89 8.66
C SER A 22 -12.16 -0.30 9.73
N ARG A 23 -11.12 0.44 9.35
CA ARG A 23 -10.13 0.94 10.31
C ARG A 23 -9.94 2.45 10.27
N GLY A 24 -10.41 3.11 9.21
CA GLY A 24 -10.30 4.55 9.11
C GLY A 24 -9.01 5.01 8.47
N VAL A 25 -8.96 6.31 8.15
CA VAL A 25 -7.84 6.89 7.41
C VAL A 25 -6.60 7.13 8.27
N GLU A 26 -6.72 6.97 9.58
CA GLU A 26 -5.58 7.13 10.48
C GLU A 26 -4.70 5.90 10.55
N THR A 27 -5.08 4.85 9.85
CA THR A 27 -4.33 3.60 9.85
C THR A 27 -2.94 3.80 9.26
N ASN A 28 -1.94 3.26 9.92
CA ASN A 28 -0.58 3.26 9.39
C ASN A 28 -0.45 2.18 8.32
N ILE A 29 -0.01 2.58 7.15
CA ILE A 29 0.16 1.66 6.04
C ILE A 29 1.64 1.61 5.67
N ASP A 30 2.22 0.43 5.74
CA ASP A 30 3.58 0.19 5.26
C ASP A 30 3.51 -0.66 4.01
N VAL A 31 3.97 -0.09 2.91
CA VAL A 31 4.01 -0.79 1.64
C VAL A 31 5.43 -1.26 1.39
N THR A 32 5.60 -2.55 1.14
CA THR A 32 6.89 -3.08 0.77
C THR A 32 6.88 -3.36 -0.72
N ALA A 33 7.71 -2.65 -1.46
CA ALA A 33 7.86 -2.85 -2.89
C ALA A 33 9.18 -3.54 -3.14
N TYR A 34 9.14 -4.62 -3.89
CA TYR A 34 10.36 -5.37 -4.20
C TYR A 34 11.05 -4.76 -5.42
N ARG A 35 12.32 -5.12 -5.60
CA ARG A 35 13.17 -4.53 -6.64
C ARG A 35 12.61 -4.67 -8.04
N THR A 36 11.79 -5.68 -8.26
CA THR A 36 11.19 -5.92 -9.57
C THR A 36 10.02 -5.00 -9.86
N VAL A 37 9.56 -4.24 -8.87
CA VAL A 37 8.42 -3.34 -9.06
C VAL A 37 8.94 -2.02 -9.63
N PRO A 38 8.41 -1.56 -10.77
CA PRO A 38 8.85 -0.28 -11.34
C PRO A 38 8.55 0.89 -10.40
N VAL A 39 9.40 1.91 -10.47
CA VAL A 39 9.25 3.08 -9.61
C VAL A 39 7.92 3.79 -9.84
N ASN A 40 7.49 3.90 -11.09
CA ASN A 40 6.22 4.56 -11.36
C ASN A 40 5.03 3.78 -10.78
N THR A 41 5.15 2.47 -10.65
CA THR A 41 4.13 1.67 -9.97
C THR A 41 4.11 1.97 -8.48
N VAL A 42 5.29 2.13 -7.87
CA VAL A 42 5.37 2.48 -6.45
C VAL A 42 4.72 3.83 -6.20
N ILE A 43 4.98 4.80 -7.08
CA ILE A 43 4.37 6.12 -6.95
C ILE A 43 2.85 6.03 -7.08
N GLU A 44 2.38 5.21 -7.99
CA GLU A 44 0.94 5.02 -8.18
C GLU A 44 0.29 4.44 -6.93
N ILE A 45 0.94 3.48 -6.30
CA ILE A 45 0.43 2.89 -5.07
C ILE A 45 0.30 3.96 -3.98
N PHE A 46 1.32 4.79 -3.85
CA PHE A 46 1.32 5.85 -2.86
C PHE A 46 0.21 6.85 -3.15
N ASP A 47 0.02 7.20 -4.42
CA ASP A 47 -1.05 8.11 -4.82
C ASP A 47 -2.41 7.56 -4.49
N GLN A 48 -2.63 6.26 -4.73
CA GLN A 48 -3.92 5.65 -4.42
C GLN A 48 -4.20 5.70 -2.92
N CYS A 49 -3.18 5.50 -2.11
CA CYS A 49 -3.37 5.61 -0.66
C CYS A 49 -3.79 7.02 -0.29
N GLN A 50 -3.19 8.03 -0.90
CA GLN A 50 -3.53 9.42 -0.60
C GLN A 50 -4.92 9.78 -1.10
N ILE A 51 -5.30 9.28 -2.27
CA ILE A 51 -6.64 9.53 -2.81
C ILE A 51 -7.69 9.01 -1.85
N GLN A 52 -7.44 7.88 -1.20
CA GLN A 52 -8.38 7.33 -0.23
C GLN A 52 -8.33 8.04 1.12
N GLY A 53 -7.42 8.98 1.29
CA GLY A 53 -7.36 9.78 2.51
C GLY A 53 -6.37 9.31 3.55
N PHE A 54 -5.60 8.26 3.26
CA PHE A 54 -4.60 7.79 4.21
C PHE A 54 -3.43 8.74 4.27
N THR A 55 -3.10 9.22 5.46
CA THR A 55 -2.02 10.20 5.65
C THR A 55 -0.78 9.58 6.28
N HIS A 56 -0.87 8.35 6.74
CA HIS A 56 0.25 7.67 7.41
C HIS A 56 0.73 6.51 6.56
N THR A 57 1.19 6.82 5.36
CA THR A 57 1.65 5.81 4.41
C THR A 57 3.16 5.87 4.28
N ARG A 58 3.79 4.73 4.40
CA ARG A 58 5.23 4.59 4.20
C ARG A 58 5.49 3.57 3.12
N VAL A 59 6.53 3.80 2.35
CA VAL A 59 6.97 2.85 1.33
C VAL A 59 8.40 2.47 1.65
N ARG A 60 8.67 1.18 1.65
CA ARG A 60 10.02 0.68 1.85
C ARG A 60 10.36 -0.28 0.71
N LEU A 61 11.65 -0.39 0.43
CA LEU A 61 12.12 -1.25 -0.63
C LEU A 61 12.53 -2.59 -0.03
N GLY A 62 12.00 -3.66 -0.61
CA GLY A 62 12.38 -4.99 -0.22
C GLY A 62 13.59 -5.46 -1.01
N SER A 63 14.44 -6.25 -0.39
CA SER A 63 15.66 -6.72 -1.03
C SER A 63 15.43 -7.99 -1.85
N LYS A 64 14.34 -8.68 -1.63
CA LYS A 64 14.08 -9.93 -2.33
C LYS A 64 13.00 -9.75 -3.36
N PRO A 65 13.24 -10.15 -4.59
CA PRO A 65 12.15 -10.28 -5.54
C PRO A 65 11.32 -11.47 -5.10
N TYR A 66 10.09 -11.41 -5.31
CA TYR A 66 9.24 -12.44 -4.80
C TYR A 66 8.96 -13.56 -5.78
#